data_373b90f5d2e4cc457b5059706c6f7f80
#
_entry.id   373b90f5d2e4cc457b5059706c6f7f80
#
_cell.length_a   1.000
_cell.length_b   1.000
_cell.length_c   1.000
_cell.angle_alpha   90.00
_cell.angle_beta   90.00
_cell.angle_gamma   90.00
#
_symmetry.space_group_name_H-M   'P 1'
#
loop_
_entity.id
_entity.type
_entity.pdbx_description
1 polymer ?
#
loop_
_entity_poly.entity_id
_entity_poly.type
_entity_poly.pdbx_seq_one_letter_code
_entity_poly.pdbx_strand_id
1 'polypeptide(L)'
;YIQYNLHIQLLDAGNYAREKGIIFKGDIPIGISRNSVEAWIEPYYFNMNGQAGAPPDAFSTNGQNWGFPTYNWDVMEKDDYQWWQKRFRKMAEYFTAYRIDHILGFFRIWEIPSHSVHGLLGQFVPALPMSVDEIQSYGLTFQKDFMTKPFINENILNRIFGEKADRVKETFVQHCHDDIYEMRSEFDTQRKVEAYFAERKDEESRNICEGLYTLISNVLFVPDRKHPSMYHPPVSYTHLRAHETTLHL
;
A
#
# COMPACT_ATOMS: atom_id res chain seq x y z
N TYR A 1 -26.33 -10.12 -14.31
CA TYR A 1 -26.74 -11.54 -14.25
C TYR A 1 -26.13 -12.26 -13.03
N ILE A 2 -24.80 -12.27 -12.90
CA ILE A 2 -24.09 -12.96 -11.79
C ILE A 2 -24.54 -12.43 -10.42
N GLN A 3 -24.54 -11.13 -10.20
CA GLN A 3 -24.96 -10.50 -8.94
C GLN A 3 -26.41 -10.84 -8.56
N TYR A 4 -27.31 -10.89 -9.53
CA TYR A 4 -28.71 -11.28 -9.30
C TYR A 4 -28.83 -12.75 -8.84
N ASN A 5 -28.15 -13.67 -9.52
CA ASN A 5 -28.17 -15.07 -9.14
C ASN A 5 -27.55 -15.32 -7.77
N LEU A 6 -26.43 -14.67 -7.47
CA LEU A 6 -25.83 -14.73 -6.14
C LEU A 6 -26.77 -14.20 -5.05
N HIS A 7 -27.49 -13.10 -5.33
CA HIS A 7 -28.50 -12.56 -4.41
C HIS A 7 -29.59 -13.60 -4.09
N ILE A 8 -30.22 -14.20 -5.12
CA ILE A 8 -31.29 -15.16 -4.92
C ILE A 8 -30.79 -16.39 -4.15
N GLN A 9 -29.68 -16.99 -4.56
CA GLN A 9 -29.12 -18.18 -3.92
C GLN A 9 -28.74 -17.92 -2.45
N LEU A 10 -28.13 -16.76 -2.16
CA LEU A 10 -27.74 -16.43 -0.79
C LEU A 10 -28.94 -16.10 0.09
N LEU A 11 -29.97 -15.48 -0.48
CA LEU A 11 -31.24 -15.23 0.21
C LEU A 11 -31.95 -16.55 0.60
N ASP A 12 -32.03 -17.51 -0.34
CA ASP A 12 -32.62 -18.83 -0.11
C ASP A 12 -31.83 -19.58 0.97
N ALA A 13 -30.51 -19.59 0.91
CA ALA A 13 -29.67 -20.23 1.92
C ALA A 13 -29.84 -19.59 3.30
N GLY A 14 -29.90 -18.26 3.36
CA GLY A 14 -30.13 -17.50 4.60
C GLY A 14 -31.52 -17.79 5.21
N ASN A 15 -32.55 -17.86 4.39
CA ASN A 15 -33.89 -18.22 4.83
C ASN A 15 -33.94 -19.66 5.37
N TYR A 16 -33.36 -20.59 4.63
CA TYR A 16 -33.28 -22.00 5.08
C TYR A 16 -32.54 -22.14 6.42
N ALA A 17 -31.43 -21.44 6.60
CA ALA A 17 -30.69 -21.43 7.86
C ALA A 17 -31.56 -20.92 9.02
N ARG A 18 -32.32 -19.83 8.82
CA ARG A 18 -33.24 -19.24 9.81
C ARG A 18 -34.35 -20.20 10.19
N GLU A 19 -34.96 -20.85 9.22
CA GLU A 19 -36.00 -21.86 9.45
C GLU A 19 -35.50 -23.07 10.28
N LYS A 20 -34.22 -23.41 10.16
CA LYS A 20 -33.57 -24.47 10.94
C LYS A 20 -33.00 -24.00 12.27
N GLY A 21 -33.20 -22.75 12.66
CA GLY A 21 -32.67 -22.19 13.89
C GLY A 21 -31.15 -22.00 13.86
N ILE A 22 -30.55 -21.98 12.66
CA ILE A 22 -29.09 -21.79 12.49
C ILE A 22 -28.81 -20.30 12.35
N ILE A 23 -27.85 -19.82 13.15
CA ILE A 23 -27.30 -18.46 13.01
C ILE A 23 -26.28 -18.46 11.87
N PHE A 24 -26.65 -17.82 10.77
CA PHE A 24 -25.78 -17.65 9.62
C PHE A 24 -25.00 -16.34 9.78
N LYS A 25 -23.70 -16.45 10.05
CA LYS A 25 -22.81 -15.30 10.27
C LYS A 25 -22.05 -14.94 9.00
N GLY A 26 -22.25 -13.73 8.50
CA GLY A 26 -21.48 -13.16 7.41
C GLY A 26 -20.19 -12.49 7.86
N ASP A 27 -19.33 -12.24 6.91
CA ASP A 27 -18.11 -11.46 7.11
C ASP A 27 -18.12 -10.24 6.20
N ILE A 28 -17.83 -9.05 6.76
CA ILE A 28 -17.79 -7.79 6.01
C ILE A 28 -16.31 -7.41 5.87
N PRO A 29 -15.70 -7.62 4.68
CA PRO A 29 -14.33 -7.25 4.43
C PRO A 29 -14.18 -5.72 4.45
N ILE A 30 -13.00 -5.25 4.87
CA ILE A 30 -12.67 -3.82 4.89
C ILE A 30 -12.65 -3.20 3.49
N GLY A 31 -12.35 -3.96 2.46
CA GLY A 31 -12.20 -3.45 1.10
C GLY A 31 -13.10 -4.10 0.08
N ILE A 32 -12.98 -3.61 -1.14
CA ILE A 32 -13.62 -4.17 -2.34
C ILE A 32 -12.56 -4.51 -3.37
N SER A 33 -12.85 -5.43 -4.28
CA SER A 33 -11.98 -5.66 -5.43
C SER A 33 -11.91 -4.40 -6.31
N ARG A 34 -10.72 -4.07 -6.76
CA ARG A 34 -10.48 -2.96 -7.70
C ARG A 34 -11.25 -3.11 -9.01
N ASN A 35 -11.57 -4.35 -9.38
CA ASN A 35 -12.32 -4.72 -10.58
C ASN A 35 -13.79 -5.10 -10.26
N SER A 36 -14.31 -4.70 -9.09
CA SER A 36 -15.69 -4.96 -8.71
C SER A 36 -16.68 -4.02 -9.40
N VAL A 37 -17.95 -4.39 -9.33
CA VAL A 37 -19.06 -3.56 -9.84
C VAL A 37 -19.09 -2.22 -9.10
N GLU A 38 -18.84 -2.22 -7.79
CA GLU A 38 -18.82 -1.03 -6.95
C GLU A 38 -17.75 -0.04 -7.41
N ALA A 39 -16.51 -0.53 -7.64
CA ALA A 39 -15.42 0.29 -8.14
C ALA A 39 -15.69 0.84 -9.55
N TRP A 40 -16.48 0.15 -10.34
CA TRP A 40 -16.84 0.58 -11.69
C TRP A 40 -18.01 1.59 -11.71
N ILE A 41 -19.04 1.38 -10.90
CA ILE A 41 -20.26 2.21 -10.91
C ILE A 41 -20.08 3.47 -10.04
N GLU A 42 -19.43 3.33 -8.88
CA GLU A 42 -19.29 4.40 -7.88
C GLU A 42 -17.81 4.64 -7.49
N PRO A 43 -16.89 4.84 -8.49
CA PRO A 43 -15.45 4.95 -8.23
C PRO A 43 -15.06 6.13 -7.34
N TYR A 44 -15.90 7.16 -7.23
CA TYR A 44 -15.67 8.34 -6.41
C TYR A 44 -15.65 8.08 -4.90
N TYR A 45 -16.23 6.95 -4.45
CA TYR A 45 -16.14 6.51 -3.05
C TYR A 45 -14.79 5.88 -2.70
N PHE A 46 -13.91 5.67 -3.69
CA PHE A 46 -12.66 4.94 -3.50
C PHE A 46 -11.45 5.72 -4.00
N ASN A 47 -10.35 5.62 -3.24
CA ASN A 47 -9.05 6.14 -3.66
C ASN A 47 -8.37 5.13 -4.58
N MET A 48 -8.66 5.22 -5.88
CA MET A 48 -8.13 4.27 -6.88
C MET A 48 -6.60 4.37 -7.06
N ASN A 49 -5.95 5.45 -6.59
CA ASN A 49 -4.51 5.62 -6.61
C ASN A 49 -3.81 5.10 -5.33
N GLY A 50 -4.58 4.57 -4.37
CA GLY A 50 -4.11 3.94 -3.16
C GLY A 50 -4.43 2.45 -3.12
N GLN A 51 -3.70 1.71 -2.30
CA GLN A 51 -3.92 0.30 -2.01
C GLN A 51 -3.90 0.12 -0.50
N ALA A 52 -4.91 -0.55 0.05
CA ALA A 52 -4.90 -0.90 1.47
C ALA A 52 -3.88 -2.00 1.74
N GLY A 53 -3.33 -1.99 2.93
CA GLY A 53 -2.37 -3.00 3.38
C GLY A 53 -2.08 -2.89 4.86
N ALA A 54 -0.94 -3.43 5.26
CA ALA A 54 -0.40 -3.33 6.61
C ALA A 54 1.08 -2.86 6.56
N PRO A 55 1.52 -2.10 7.57
CA PRO A 55 2.92 -1.71 7.68
C PRO A 55 3.84 -2.93 7.88
N PRO A 56 5.16 -2.76 7.67
CA PRO A 56 6.14 -3.76 8.04
C PRO A 56 6.02 -4.19 9.52
N ASP A 57 6.13 -5.48 9.75
CA ASP A 57 6.13 -6.08 11.08
C ASP A 57 7.11 -7.28 11.16
N ALA A 58 7.12 -7.98 12.30
CA ALA A 58 7.98 -9.13 12.50
C ALA A 58 7.66 -10.34 11.58
N PHE A 59 6.45 -10.39 11.01
CA PHE A 59 6.00 -11.47 10.12
C PHE A 59 6.14 -11.10 8.64
N SER A 60 6.12 -9.81 8.32
CA SER A 60 6.23 -9.27 6.96
C SER A 60 7.11 -8.03 6.95
N THR A 61 8.42 -8.22 6.73
CA THR A 61 9.42 -7.14 6.73
C THR A 61 9.17 -6.09 5.64
N ASN A 62 8.49 -6.47 4.55
CA ASN A 62 8.12 -5.58 3.45
C ASN A 62 6.71 -4.99 3.59
N GLY A 63 6.03 -5.25 4.72
CA GLY A 63 4.61 -4.95 4.87
C GLY A 63 3.73 -5.84 3.99
N GLN A 64 2.43 -5.66 4.10
CA GLN A 64 1.46 -6.39 3.28
C GLN A 64 0.74 -5.41 2.36
N ASN A 65 0.65 -5.75 1.08
CA ASN A 65 -0.18 -5.04 0.12
C ASN A 65 -1.38 -5.92 -0.24
N TRP A 66 -2.57 -5.50 0.17
CA TRP A 66 -3.81 -6.25 -0.09
C TRP A 66 -4.41 -5.92 -1.45
N GLY A 67 -3.94 -4.86 -2.13
CA GLY A 67 -4.27 -4.52 -3.52
C GLY A 67 -5.62 -3.85 -3.76
N PHE A 68 -6.54 -3.83 -2.79
CA PHE A 68 -7.82 -3.15 -2.95
C PHE A 68 -7.73 -1.64 -2.63
N PRO A 69 -8.58 -0.79 -3.24
CA PRO A 69 -8.56 0.65 -3.01
C PRO A 69 -9.00 1.00 -1.59
N THR A 70 -8.50 2.11 -1.06
CA THR A 70 -8.97 2.66 0.21
C THR A 70 -10.23 3.50 0.01
N TYR A 71 -10.94 3.83 1.09
CA TYR A 71 -12.16 4.64 1.02
C TYR A 71 -11.87 6.13 0.96
N ASN A 72 -12.65 6.85 0.14
CA ASN A 72 -12.68 8.30 0.11
C ASN A 72 -13.72 8.80 1.14
N TRP A 73 -13.31 8.83 2.40
CA TRP A 73 -14.19 9.22 3.51
C TRP A 73 -14.74 10.62 3.37
N ASP A 74 -13.99 11.57 2.79
CA ASP A 74 -14.42 12.96 2.57
C ASP A 74 -15.63 13.04 1.60
N VAL A 75 -15.76 12.08 0.69
CA VAL A 75 -16.92 11.98 -0.22
C VAL A 75 -18.05 11.24 0.47
N MET A 76 -17.77 10.16 1.17
CA MET A 76 -18.80 9.37 1.87
C MET A 76 -19.49 10.16 2.98
N GLU A 77 -18.76 11.02 3.69
CA GLU A 77 -19.33 11.88 4.73
C GLU A 77 -20.41 12.82 4.16
N LYS A 78 -20.21 13.37 2.94
CA LYS A 78 -21.13 14.31 2.32
C LYS A 78 -22.52 13.75 1.99
N ASP A 79 -22.62 12.43 1.87
CA ASP A 79 -23.86 11.74 1.61
C ASP A 79 -24.32 10.84 2.75
N ASP A 80 -23.83 11.13 3.98
CA ASP A 80 -24.20 10.35 5.19
C ASP A 80 -23.79 8.88 5.10
N TYR A 81 -22.65 8.57 4.42
CA TYR A 81 -22.15 7.20 4.27
C TYR A 81 -23.15 6.24 3.59
N GLN A 82 -23.92 6.72 2.61
CA GLN A 82 -24.98 5.94 1.96
C GLN A 82 -24.50 4.59 1.38
N TRP A 83 -23.26 4.56 0.87
CA TRP A 83 -22.68 3.33 0.36
C TRP A 83 -22.60 2.25 1.46
N TRP A 84 -22.10 2.61 2.65
CA TRP A 84 -22.02 1.72 3.80
C TRP A 84 -23.40 1.33 4.32
N GLN A 85 -24.35 2.27 4.38
CA GLN A 85 -25.73 1.98 4.77
C GLN A 85 -26.38 0.94 3.84
N LYS A 86 -26.22 1.11 2.51
CA LYS A 86 -26.71 0.15 1.52
C LYS A 86 -26.07 -1.23 1.71
N ARG A 87 -24.77 -1.29 1.94
CA ARG A 87 -24.01 -2.51 2.16
C ARG A 87 -24.49 -3.26 3.42
N PHE A 88 -24.63 -2.58 4.55
CA PHE A 88 -25.13 -3.18 5.79
C PHE A 88 -26.58 -3.66 5.65
N ARG A 89 -27.46 -2.90 5.03
CA ARG A 89 -28.83 -3.33 4.75
C ARG A 89 -28.86 -4.59 3.89
N LYS A 90 -28.05 -4.65 2.85
CA LYS A 90 -27.97 -5.83 1.98
C LYS A 90 -27.42 -7.05 2.72
N MET A 91 -26.41 -6.91 3.57
CA MET A 91 -25.89 -7.99 4.40
C MET A 91 -26.94 -8.52 5.40
N ALA A 92 -27.78 -7.65 5.95
CA ALA A 92 -28.84 -8.03 6.87
C ALA A 92 -29.96 -8.87 6.21
N GLU A 93 -30.13 -8.82 4.90
CA GLU A 93 -31.04 -9.72 4.17
C GLU A 93 -30.58 -11.17 4.22
N TYR A 94 -29.26 -11.42 4.21
CA TYR A 94 -28.67 -12.76 4.13
C TYR A 94 -28.30 -13.35 5.48
N PHE A 95 -27.74 -12.54 6.36
CA PHE A 95 -27.08 -12.98 7.59
C PHE A 95 -27.84 -12.51 8.82
N THR A 96 -27.86 -13.38 9.83
CA THR A 96 -28.45 -13.06 11.15
C THR A 96 -27.46 -12.27 12.02
N ALA A 97 -26.16 -12.48 11.81
CA ALA A 97 -25.06 -11.78 12.44
C ALA A 97 -23.92 -11.58 11.43
N TYR A 98 -23.04 -10.62 11.68
CA TYR A 98 -21.83 -10.45 10.87
C TYR A 98 -20.64 -9.97 11.69
N ARG A 99 -19.46 -10.31 11.23
CA ARG A 99 -18.19 -9.79 11.70
C ARG A 99 -17.75 -8.66 10.78
N ILE A 100 -17.28 -7.56 11.35
CA ILE A 100 -16.58 -6.53 10.60
C ILE A 100 -15.08 -6.85 10.66
N ASP A 101 -14.49 -7.12 9.51
CA ASP A 101 -13.06 -7.37 9.42
C ASP A 101 -12.27 -6.06 9.47
N HIS A 102 -11.10 -6.12 10.10
CA HIS A 102 -10.15 -5.00 10.21
C HIS A 102 -10.80 -3.67 10.64
N ILE A 103 -11.54 -3.68 11.76
CA ILE A 103 -12.28 -2.50 12.25
C ILE A 103 -11.40 -1.24 12.40
N LEU A 104 -10.11 -1.39 12.71
CA LEU A 104 -9.19 -0.26 12.80
C LEU A 104 -9.04 0.50 11.47
N GLY A 105 -9.20 -0.17 10.34
CA GLY A 105 -9.13 0.43 9.01
C GLY A 105 -10.25 1.45 8.72
N PHE A 106 -11.32 1.46 9.51
CA PHE A 106 -12.37 2.49 9.45
C PHE A 106 -11.93 3.82 10.09
N PHE A 107 -10.95 3.76 10.97
CA PHE A 107 -10.41 4.94 11.65
C PHE A 107 -9.08 5.38 11.01
N ARG A 108 -8.24 4.39 10.69
CA ARG A 108 -6.91 4.61 10.16
C ARG A 108 -6.42 3.38 9.43
N ILE A 109 -6.12 3.51 8.15
CA ILE A 109 -5.66 2.40 7.31
C ILE A 109 -4.24 2.67 6.79
N TRP A 110 -3.46 1.59 6.62
CA TRP A 110 -2.18 1.65 5.91
C TRP A 110 -2.47 1.74 4.42
N GLU A 111 -2.14 2.89 3.81
CA GLU A 111 -2.35 3.13 2.40
C GLU A 111 -1.02 3.15 1.65
N ILE A 112 -0.91 2.30 0.64
CA ILE A 112 0.26 2.10 -0.20
C ILE A 112 0.00 2.75 -1.56
N PRO A 113 0.94 3.53 -2.13
CA PRO A 113 0.79 4.08 -3.47
C PRO A 113 0.56 2.98 -4.52
N SER A 114 -0.29 3.23 -5.52
CA SER A 114 -0.63 2.23 -6.55
C SER A 114 0.57 1.77 -7.39
N HIS A 115 1.62 2.58 -7.48
CA HIS A 115 2.86 2.26 -8.18
C HIS A 115 3.83 1.39 -7.35
N SER A 116 3.53 1.13 -6.08
CA SER A 116 4.31 0.27 -5.19
C SER A 116 3.73 -1.15 -5.15
N VAL A 117 4.61 -2.13 -5.03
CA VAL A 117 4.28 -3.56 -4.82
C VAL A 117 4.35 -3.89 -3.33
N HIS A 118 5.43 -3.48 -2.65
CA HIS A 118 5.62 -3.67 -1.22
C HIS A 118 4.89 -2.59 -0.39
N GLY A 119 4.64 -2.91 0.87
CA GLY A 119 4.03 -1.99 1.83
C GLY A 119 4.95 -0.92 2.39
N LEU A 120 6.26 -0.98 2.11
CA LEU A 120 7.28 -0.10 2.71
C LEU A 120 7.03 1.40 2.50
N LEU A 121 6.58 1.78 1.30
CA LEU A 121 6.28 3.18 0.94
C LEU A 121 4.85 3.61 1.31
N GLY A 122 4.13 2.78 2.05
CA GLY A 122 2.82 3.13 2.58
C GLY A 122 2.91 4.13 3.72
N GLN A 123 1.76 4.64 4.10
CA GLN A 123 1.56 5.51 5.26
C GLN A 123 0.18 5.29 5.85
N PHE A 124 0.01 5.60 7.13
CA PHE A 124 -1.33 5.62 7.70
C PHE A 124 -2.14 6.79 7.15
N VAL A 125 -3.40 6.53 6.81
CA VAL A 125 -4.36 7.55 6.39
C VAL A 125 -5.59 7.46 7.29
N PRO A 126 -5.97 8.56 7.97
CA PRO A 126 -5.31 9.87 8.01
C PRO A 126 -3.99 9.84 8.77
N ALA A 127 -3.06 10.71 8.38
CA ALA A 127 -1.81 10.99 9.08
C ALA A 127 -1.54 12.49 9.07
N LEU A 128 -0.74 12.93 10.02
CA LEU A 128 -0.29 14.32 10.08
C LEU A 128 1.07 14.41 9.35
N PRO A 129 1.14 15.07 8.19
CA PRO A 129 2.40 15.26 7.50
C PRO A 129 3.23 16.37 8.15
N MET A 130 4.55 16.30 8.01
CA MET A 130 5.51 17.28 8.52
C MET A 130 5.77 18.37 7.48
N SER A 131 5.82 19.63 7.92
CA SER A 131 6.29 20.72 7.09
C SER A 131 7.83 20.70 6.97
N VAL A 132 8.37 21.39 5.98
CA VAL A 132 9.83 21.55 5.83
C VAL A 132 10.44 22.24 7.06
N ASP A 133 9.77 23.27 7.60
CA ASP A 133 10.23 23.98 8.79
C ASP A 133 10.27 23.05 10.02
N GLU A 134 9.27 22.18 10.15
CA GLU A 134 9.25 21.18 11.21
C GLU A 134 10.41 20.18 11.07
N ILE A 135 10.64 19.65 9.86
CA ILE A 135 11.78 18.75 9.58
C ILE A 135 13.12 19.44 9.92
N GLN A 136 13.27 20.70 9.54
CA GLN A 136 14.47 21.48 9.84
C GLN A 136 14.65 21.75 11.33
N SER A 137 13.56 21.88 12.08
CA SER A 137 13.60 22.08 13.54
C SER A 137 14.21 20.88 14.28
N TYR A 138 14.18 19.69 13.66
CA TYR A 138 14.87 18.48 14.16
C TYR A 138 16.35 18.40 13.75
N GLY A 139 16.92 19.46 13.15
CA GLY A 139 18.32 19.53 12.76
C GLY A 139 18.66 18.94 11.40
N LEU A 140 17.66 18.65 10.56
CA LEU A 140 17.86 18.14 9.22
C LEU A 140 17.81 19.28 8.19
N THR A 141 18.85 19.46 7.39
CA THR A 141 18.79 20.37 6.23
C THR A 141 17.99 19.70 5.13
N PHE A 142 16.75 20.14 4.92
CA PHE A 142 15.87 19.52 3.94
C PHE A 142 16.28 19.84 2.51
N GLN A 143 16.55 18.81 1.73
CA GLN A 143 16.88 18.87 0.30
C GLN A 143 15.90 17.95 -0.45
N LYS A 144 14.89 18.53 -1.09
CA LYS A 144 13.77 17.79 -1.70
C LYS A 144 14.25 16.67 -2.62
N ASP A 145 15.06 17.01 -3.64
CA ASP A 145 15.46 16.04 -4.67
C ASP A 145 16.34 14.91 -4.12
N PHE A 146 17.11 15.17 -3.08
CA PHE A 146 17.91 14.17 -2.41
C PHE A 146 17.09 13.29 -1.45
N MET A 147 16.13 13.87 -0.72
CA MET A 147 15.42 13.17 0.36
C MET A 147 14.16 12.45 -0.09
N THR A 148 13.59 12.81 -1.25
CA THR A 148 12.35 12.20 -1.76
C THR A 148 12.56 11.26 -2.94
N LYS A 149 13.79 11.13 -3.44
CA LYS A 149 14.19 10.15 -4.45
C LYS A 149 14.96 8.99 -3.82
N PRO A 150 14.96 7.80 -4.43
CA PRO A 150 15.81 6.70 -3.99
C PRO A 150 17.28 7.10 -3.99
N PHE A 151 17.95 6.95 -2.85
CA PHE A 151 19.39 7.18 -2.76
C PHE A 151 20.14 5.94 -3.25
N ILE A 152 20.85 6.09 -4.36
CA ILE A 152 21.54 5.01 -5.08
C ILE A 152 22.99 5.42 -5.31
N ASN A 153 23.94 4.65 -4.76
CA ASN A 153 25.35 4.79 -5.03
C ASN A 153 26.02 3.42 -5.26
N GLU A 154 27.28 3.44 -5.65
CA GLU A 154 28.05 2.22 -5.94
C GLU A 154 28.04 1.22 -4.77
N ASN A 155 28.21 1.72 -3.53
CA ASN A 155 28.22 0.85 -2.35
C ASN A 155 26.87 0.16 -2.11
N ILE A 156 25.76 0.87 -2.33
CA ILE A 156 24.40 0.30 -2.18
C ILE A 156 24.15 -0.73 -3.26
N LEU A 157 24.52 -0.44 -4.52
CA LEU A 157 24.38 -1.39 -5.62
C LEU A 157 25.16 -2.69 -5.36
N ASN A 158 26.43 -2.56 -4.94
CA ASN A 158 27.26 -3.72 -4.61
C ASN A 158 26.72 -4.51 -3.42
N ARG A 159 26.20 -3.83 -2.39
CA ARG A 159 25.62 -4.49 -1.20
C ARG A 159 24.35 -5.27 -1.54
N ILE A 160 23.49 -4.74 -2.42
CA ILE A 160 22.21 -5.37 -2.76
C ILE A 160 22.40 -6.47 -3.81
N PHE A 161 23.21 -6.23 -4.84
CA PHE A 161 23.28 -7.09 -6.03
C PHE A 161 24.57 -7.91 -6.14
N GLY A 162 25.62 -7.60 -5.35
CA GLY A 162 26.90 -8.31 -5.38
C GLY A 162 27.51 -8.34 -6.79
N GLU A 163 27.86 -9.51 -7.28
CA GLU A 163 28.43 -9.72 -8.61
C GLU A 163 27.55 -9.25 -9.79
N LYS A 164 26.28 -9.00 -9.53
CA LYS A 164 25.29 -8.53 -10.53
C LYS A 164 25.14 -7.02 -10.60
N ALA A 165 25.85 -6.29 -9.74
CA ALA A 165 25.74 -4.83 -9.66
C ALA A 165 26.03 -4.14 -11.02
N ASP A 166 27.02 -4.63 -11.77
CA ASP A 166 27.36 -4.04 -13.07
C ASP A 166 26.22 -4.22 -14.09
N ARG A 167 25.64 -5.41 -14.16
CA ARG A 167 24.48 -5.67 -15.02
C ARG A 167 23.27 -4.81 -14.63
N VAL A 168 23.05 -4.62 -13.34
CA VAL A 168 21.96 -3.75 -12.83
C VAL A 168 22.24 -2.29 -13.20
N LYS A 169 23.48 -1.82 -13.08
CA LYS A 169 23.88 -0.47 -13.49
C LYS A 169 23.60 -0.23 -14.97
N GLU A 170 23.97 -1.15 -15.83
CA GLU A 170 23.79 -1.02 -17.27
C GLU A 170 22.30 -1.02 -17.67
N THR A 171 21.47 -1.78 -16.98
CA THR A 171 20.08 -2.02 -17.40
C THR A 171 19.08 -1.06 -16.75
N PHE A 172 19.16 -0.87 -15.43
CA PHE A 172 18.07 -0.30 -14.64
C PHE A 172 18.33 1.12 -14.09
N VAL A 173 19.59 1.51 -13.99
CA VAL A 173 19.94 2.85 -13.49
C VAL A 173 20.73 3.63 -14.51
N GLN A 174 20.84 4.93 -14.29
CA GLN A 174 21.67 5.84 -15.05
C GLN A 174 22.58 6.62 -14.10
N HIS A 175 23.82 6.85 -14.50
CA HIS A 175 24.76 7.67 -13.75
C HIS A 175 24.35 9.13 -13.82
N CYS A 176 24.39 9.83 -12.68
CA CYS A 176 24.07 11.25 -12.59
C CYS A 176 25.32 12.10 -12.39
N HIS A 177 25.97 11.96 -11.24
CA HIS A 177 27.22 12.66 -10.90
C HIS A 177 27.95 11.88 -9.81
N ASP A 178 29.27 12.05 -9.73
CA ASP A 178 30.16 11.36 -8.79
C ASP A 178 29.90 9.84 -8.76
N ASP A 179 29.48 9.29 -7.62
CA ASP A 179 29.07 7.90 -7.46
C ASP A 179 27.54 7.71 -7.33
N ILE A 180 26.76 8.73 -7.71
CA ILE A 180 25.30 8.77 -7.59
C ILE A 180 24.62 8.32 -8.88
N TYR A 181 23.61 7.48 -8.72
CA TYR A 181 22.77 6.96 -9.77
C TYR A 181 21.30 7.28 -9.52
N GLU A 182 20.50 7.29 -10.58
CA GLU A 182 19.03 7.35 -10.53
C GLU A 182 18.42 6.16 -11.29
N MET A 183 17.22 5.74 -10.90
CA MET A 183 16.48 4.76 -11.69
C MET A 183 16.15 5.32 -13.07
N ARG A 184 16.30 4.52 -14.11
CA ARG A 184 15.80 4.90 -15.44
C ARG A 184 14.27 5.04 -15.38
N SER A 185 13.72 5.94 -16.17
CA SER A 185 12.29 6.24 -16.19
C SER A 185 11.39 5.03 -16.50
N GLU A 186 11.92 4.03 -17.19
CA GLU A 186 11.24 2.78 -17.50
C GLU A 186 11.14 1.85 -16.28
N PHE A 187 11.92 2.11 -15.20
CA PHE A 187 12.02 1.28 -14.00
C PHE A 187 11.92 2.06 -12.69
N ASP A 188 11.46 3.30 -12.72
CA ASP A 188 11.41 4.22 -11.58
C ASP A 188 10.34 3.89 -10.53
N THR A 189 9.51 2.88 -10.79
CA THR A 189 8.50 2.39 -9.84
C THR A 189 8.54 0.86 -9.73
N GLN A 190 8.13 0.34 -8.57
CA GLN A 190 8.09 -1.11 -8.35
C GLN A 190 7.16 -1.82 -9.36
N ARG A 191 6.03 -1.20 -9.75
CA ARG A 191 5.12 -1.79 -10.75
C ARG A 191 5.73 -1.89 -12.14
N LYS A 192 6.56 -0.93 -12.55
CA LYS A 192 7.28 -1.02 -13.83
C LYS A 192 8.33 -2.14 -13.80
N VAL A 193 9.03 -2.30 -12.68
CA VAL A 193 9.95 -3.41 -12.46
C VAL A 193 9.21 -4.75 -12.46
N GLU A 194 8.09 -4.86 -11.75
CA GLU A 194 7.23 -6.06 -11.75
C GLU A 194 6.82 -6.45 -13.18
N ALA A 195 6.36 -5.49 -13.97
CA ALA A 195 5.94 -5.72 -15.35
C ALA A 195 7.10 -6.23 -16.23
N TYR A 196 8.32 -5.69 -16.03
CA TYR A 196 9.50 -6.16 -16.76
C TYR A 196 9.86 -7.61 -16.42
N PHE A 197 9.66 -8.03 -15.17
CA PHE A 197 9.97 -9.38 -14.70
C PHE A 197 8.80 -10.38 -14.78
N ALA A 198 7.60 -9.96 -15.23
CA ALA A 198 6.38 -10.77 -15.19
C ALA A 198 6.51 -12.18 -15.82
N GLU A 199 7.26 -12.30 -16.90
CA GLU A 199 7.49 -13.56 -17.61
C GLU A 199 8.76 -14.30 -17.16
N ARG A 200 9.60 -13.69 -16.32
CA ARG A 200 10.89 -14.22 -15.87
C ARG A 200 10.73 -14.84 -14.49
N LYS A 201 10.74 -16.18 -14.42
CA LYS A 201 10.45 -16.93 -13.19
C LYS A 201 11.68 -17.59 -12.55
N ASP A 202 12.85 -17.42 -13.14
CA ASP A 202 14.09 -17.93 -12.59
C ASP A 202 14.48 -17.21 -11.28
N GLU A 203 15.28 -17.87 -10.46
CA GLU A 203 15.68 -17.36 -9.14
C GLU A 203 16.50 -16.07 -9.24
N GLU A 204 17.34 -15.98 -10.25
CA GLU A 204 18.16 -14.78 -10.47
C GLU A 204 17.29 -13.55 -10.76
N SER A 205 16.33 -13.69 -11.67
CA SER A 205 15.38 -12.62 -12.01
C SER A 205 14.56 -12.18 -10.79
N ARG A 206 14.14 -13.13 -9.96
CA ARG A 206 13.43 -12.82 -8.69
C ARG A 206 14.31 -12.04 -7.74
N ASN A 207 15.56 -12.44 -7.54
CA ASN A 207 16.48 -11.76 -6.64
C ASN A 207 16.79 -10.33 -7.12
N ILE A 208 16.98 -10.13 -8.43
CA ILE A 208 17.16 -8.78 -9.00
C ILE A 208 15.91 -7.93 -8.81
N CYS A 209 14.72 -8.49 -9.07
CA CYS A 209 13.45 -7.80 -8.89
C CYS A 209 13.25 -7.30 -7.44
N GLU A 210 13.47 -8.16 -6.45
CA GLU A 210 13.40 -7.82 -5.03
C GLU A 210 14.45 -6.78 -4.61
N GLY A 211 15.67 -6.90 -5.14
CA GLY A 211 16.72 -5.90 -4.93
C GLY A 211 16.32 -4.52 -5.49
N LEU A 212 15.71 -4.48 -6.67
CA LEU A 212 15.20 -3.22 -7.26
C LEU A 212 14.04 -2.64 -6.46
N TYR A 213 13.14 -3.47 -5.91
CA TYR A 213 12.08 -2.98 -5.00
C TYR A 213 12.67 -2.33 -3.75
N THR A 214 13.70 -2.95 -3.18
CA THR A 214 14.44 -2.41 -2.04
C THR A 214 15.11 -1.07 -2.40
N LEU A 215 15.74 -1.01 -3.56
CA LEU A 215 16.41 0.19 -4.06
C LEU A 215 15.44 1.36 -4.23
N ILE A 216 14.28 1.12 -4.87
CA ILE A 216 13.22 2.12 -5.08
C ILE A 216 12.63 2.61 -3.75
N SER A 217 12.59 1.74 -2.73
CA SER A 217 12.08 2.09 -1.40
C SER A 217 13.07 2.86 -0.53
N ASN A 218 14.33 3.02 -0.97
CA ASN A 218 15.38 3.69 -0.19
C ASN A 218 15.27 5.22 -0.27
N VAL A 219 14.20 5.77 0.28
CA VAL A 219 13.91 7.21 0.36
C VAL A 219 13.84 7.66 1.82
N LEU A 220 14.18 8.91 2.10
CA LEU A 220 14.10 9.49 3.45
C LEU A 220 12.72 10.06 3.77
N PHE A 221 12.03 10.60 2.76
CA PHE A 221 10.70 11.18 2.90
C PHE A 221 9.83 10.84 1.69
N VAL A 222 8.52 10.71 1.93
CA VAL A 222 7.50 10.56 0.91
C VAL A 222 6.60 11.80 0.94
N PRO A 223 6.33 12.47 -0.18
CA PRO A 223 5.40 13.60 -0.22
C PRO A 223 3.99 13.19 0.21
N ASP A 224 3.33 14.06 0.97
CA ASP A 224 1.91 13.87 1.30
C ASP A 224 1.03 14.02 0.06
N ARG A 225 0.01 13.19 -0.08
CA ARG A 225 -0.85 13.17 -1.28
C ARG A 225 -1.79 14.36 -1.36
N LYS A 226 -2.29 14.84 -0.22
CA LYS A 226 -3.21 16.00 -0.15
C LYS A 226 -2.44 17.33 -0.09
N HIS A 227 -1.21 17.29 0.47
CA HIS A 227 -0.36 18.46 0.69
C HIS A 227 1.05 18.20 0.14
N PRO A 228 1.31 18.35 -1.18
CA PRO A 228 2.58 17.98 -1.82
C PRO A 228 3.83 18.72 -1.32
N SER A 229 3.66 19.79 -0.53
CA SER A 229 4.75 20.52 0.14
C SER A 229 5.03 20.01 1.56
N MET A 230 4.32 18.98 2.02
CA MET A 230 4.52 18.32 3.30
C MET A 230 4.93 16.85 3.09
N TYR A 231 5.52 16.24 4.09
CA TYR A 231 6.24 14.97 3.93
C TYR A 231 5.98 14.01 5.08
N HIS A 232 6.13 12.72 4.80
CA HIS A 232 6.09 11.64 5.79
C HIS A 232 7.42 10.88 5.75
N PRO A 233 8.03 10.54 6.90
CA PRO A 233 9.14 9.59 6.95
C PRO A 233 8.60 8.18 6.65
N PRO A 234 9.25 7.39 5.78
CA PRO A 234 8.88 6.00 5.57
C PRO A 234 9.03 5.18 6.86
N VAL A 235 8.12 4.25 7.11
CA VAL A 235 8.13 3.42 8.32
C VAL A 235 9.36 2.52 8.43
N SER A 236 9.94 2.10 7.31
CA SER A 236 11.16 1.30 7.29
C SER A 236 12.33 1.97 8.03
N TYR A 237 12.42 3.29 7.97
CA TYR A 237 13.48 4.04 8.68
C TYR A 237 13.17 4.21 10.18
N THR A 238 11.91 4.41 10.54
CA THR A 238 11.50 4.58 11.94
C THR A 238 11.54 3.26 12.71
N HIS A 239 11.25 2.13 12.08
CA HIS A 239 11.33 0.80 12.71
C HIS A 239 12.76 0.36 12.98
N LEU A 240 13.68 0.58 12.06
CA LEU A 240 15.10 0.24 12.26
C LEU A 240 15.69 1.03 13.45
N ARG A 241 15.36 2.32 13.61
CA ARG A 241 15.82 3.12 14.76
C ARG A 241 15.14 2.74 16.06
N ALA A 242 13.88 2.37 16.07
CA ALA A 242 13.20 1.92 17.30
C ALA A 242 13.79 0.62 17.85
N HIS A 243 14.25 -0.28 16.98
CA HIS A 243 14.97 -1.49 17.39
C HIS A 243 16.40 -1.21 17.87
N GLU A 244 17.11 -0.26 17.28
CA GLU A 244 18.45 0.11 17.72
C GLU A 244 18.45 0.86 19.06
N THR A 245 17.43 1.66 19.35
CA THR A 245 17.32 2.37 20.64
C THR A 245 16.87 1.49 21.80
N THR A 246 16.23 0.36 21.55
CA THR A 246 15.87 -0.62 22.59
C THR A 246 17.02 -1.57 22.97
N LEU A 247 18.10 -1.60 22.19
CA LEU A 247 19.30 -2.40 22.48
C LEU A 247 20.38 -1.66 23.32
N HIS A 248 20.12 -0.38 23.67
CA HIS A 248 21.05 0.48 24.44
C HIS A 248 20.45 1.09 25.72
N LEU A 249 19.42 0.43 26.28
CA LEU A 249 18.91 0.76 27.63
C LEU A 249 19.11 -0.46 28.57
#